data_403f42464c2c0b15d19b924180185153
#
_entry.id   403f42464c2c0b15d19b924180185153
#
_cell.length_a   1.000
_cell.length_b   1.000
_cell.length_c   1.000
_cell.angle_alpha   90.00
_cell.angle_beta   90.00
_cell.angle_gamma   90.00
#
_symmetry.space_group_name_H-M   'P 1'
#
loop_
_entity.id
_entity.type
_entity.pdbx_description
1 polymer ?
#
loop_
_entity_poly.entity_id
_entity_poly.type
_entity_poly.pdbx_seq_one_letter_code
_entity_poly.pdbx_strand_id
1 'polypeptide(L)'
;MLEFKHYTIAVHNLESAVENYKNLFGMESVTETEHNDIGNFDSISMGYDGNTVLRLIESSADDTAVARLMKSRANEFNPNGEGVYLLAFEADDTEGIAQRIESNGGRITRLPGRKNFFVHPTSSNFGFMEIMPKPG
;
A
#
# COMPACT_ATOMS: atom_id res chain seq x y z
N MET A 1 1.33 7.37 -18.57
CA MET A 1 0.66 8.20 -17.57
C MET A 1 0.23 7.34 -16.39
N LEU A 2 0.38 7.87 -15.19
CA LEU A 2 -0.04 7.15 -13.98
C LEU A 2 -1.53 7.37 -13.71
N GLU A 3 -2.24 6.29 -13.37
CA GLU A 3 -3.61 6.34 -12.89
C GLU A 3 -3.66 5.84 -11.45
N PHE A 4 -4.24 6.62 -10.56
CA PHE A 4 -4.42 6.20 -9.18
C PHE A 4 -5.44 5.06 -9.07
N LYS A 5 -5.09 4.02 -8.32
CA LYS A 5 -5.98 2.85 -8.13
C LYS A 5 -6.56 2.78 -6.73
N HIS A 6 -5.70 2.65 -5.75
CA HIS A 6 -6.12 2.54 -4.35
C HIS A 6 -4.94 2.89 -3.46
N TYR A 7 -5.23 3.07 -2.19
CA TYR A 7 -4.19 3.27 -1.19
C TYR A 7 -4.29 2.21 -0.10
N THR A 8 -3.20 2.04 0.62
CA THR A 8 -3.11 1.08 1.71
C THR A 8 -2.90 1.82 3.02
N ILE A 9 -3.67 1.44 4.03
CA ILE A 9 -3.55 2.00 5.38
C ILE A 9 -2.99 0.92 6.29
N ALA A 10 -1.92 1.26 7.02
CA ALA A 10 -1.37 0.41 8.06
C ALA A 10 -2.19 0.61 9.33
N VAL A 11 -2.69 -0.48 9.90
CA VAL A 11 -3.55 -0.45 11.09
C VAL A 11 -2.99 -1.33 12.18
N HIS A 12 -3.35 -1.00 13.42
CA HIS A 12 -2.92 -1.76 14.60
C HIS A 12 -3.66 -3.10 14.72
N ASN A 13 -4.95 -3.10 14.36
CA ASN A 13 -5.80 -4.30 14.43
C ASN A 13 -6.68 -4.37 13.19
N LEU A 14 -6.45 -5.38 12.37
CA LEU A 14 -7.13 -5.52 11.09
C LEU A 14 -8.64 -5.70 11.25
N GLU A 15 -9.06 -6.56 12.16
CA GLU A 15 -10.48 -6.85 12.37
C GLU A 15 -11.24 -5.60 12.80
N SER A 16 -10.70 -4.85 13.75
CA SER A 16 -11.30 -3.58 14.21
C SER A 16 -11.36 -2.55 13.09
N ALA A 17 -10.32 -2.47 12.26
CA ALA A 17 -10.29 -1.54 11.14
C ALA A 17 -11.34 -1.89 10.08
N VAL A 18 -11.50 -3.19 9.78
CA VAL A 18 -12.55 -3.64 8.84
C VAL A 18 -13.93 -3.22 9.33
N GLU A 19 -14.25 -3.46 10.60
CA GLU A 19 -15.53 -3.04 11.18
C GLU A 19 -15.71 -1.52 11.10
N ASN A 20 -14.66 -0.76 11.38
CA ASN A 20 -14.70 0.69 11.33
C ASN A 20 -15.06 1.20 9.93
N TYR A 21 -14.41 0.67 8.89
CA TYR A 21 -14.67 1.09 7.51
C TYR A 21 -16.04 0.64 7.00
N LYS A 22 -16.51 -0.53 7.47
CA LYS A 22 -17.89 -0.96 7.19
C LYS A 22 -18.89 0.00 7.81
N ASN A 23 -18.72 0.32 9.08
CA ASN A 23 -19.68 1.15 9.83
C ASN A 23 -19.68 2.61 9.39
N LEU A 24 -18.50 3.19 9.15
CA LEU A 24 -18.41 4.62 8.82
C LEU A 24 -18.71 4.90 7.35
N PHE A 25 -18.28 4.04 6.45
CA PHE A 25 -18.32 4.33 5.02
C PHE A 25 -19.20 3.38 4.21
N GLY A 26 -19.80 2.39 4.85
CA GLY A 26 -20.61 1.40 4.15
C GLY A 26 -19.80 0.50 3.21
N MET A 27 -18.50 0.42 3.42
CA MET A 27 -17.64 -0.44 2.60
C MET A 27 -17.84 -1.91 2.95
N GLU A 28 -17.55 -2.78 1.99
CA GLU A 28 -17.55 -4.22 2.16
C GLU A 28 -16.15 -4.76 1.91
N SER A 29 -15.87 -5.95 2.44
CA SER A 29 -14.65 -6.68 2.10
C SER A 29 -14.75 -7.15 0.65
N VAL A 30 -13.78 -6.76 -0.16
CA VAL A 30 -13.68 -7.15 -1.57
C VAL A 30 -12.93 -8.48 -1.72
N THR A 31 -11.97 -8.71 -0.81
CA THR A 31 -11.21 -9.97 -0.74
C THR A 31 -11.37 -10.58 0.63
N GLU A 32 -10.95 -11.84 0.76
CA GLU A 32 -10.69 -12.43 2.07
C GLU A 32 -9.37 -11.87 2.62
N THR A 33 -9.10 -12.13 3.90
CA THR A 33 -7.81 -11.78 4.49
C THR A 33 -6.71 -12.62 3.84
N GLU A 34 -5.66 -11.96 3.38
CA GLU A 34 -4.52 -12.58 2.74
C GLU A 34 -3.25 -12.33 3.56
N HIS A 35 -2.39 -13.34 3.67
CA HIS A 35 -1.10 -13.20 4.32
C HIS A 35 -0.01 -13.04 3.27
N ASN A 36 0.86 -12.04 3.45
CA ASN A 36 2.02 -11.83 2.61
C ASN A 36 3.26 -12.31 3.36
N ASP A 37 3.87 -13.39 2.88
CA ASP A 37 5.02 -14.02 3.54
C ASP A 37 6.28 -13.14 3.47
N ILE A 38 6.47 -12.41 2.39
CA ILE A 38 7.66 -11.59 2.18
C ILE A 38 7.64 -10.38 3.12
N GLY A 39 6.53 -9.66 3.15
CA GLY A 39 6.37 -8.49 4.03
C GLY A 39 5.95 -8.83 5.44
N ASN A 40 5.51 -10.05 5.66
CA ASN A 40 5.00 -10.58 6.92
C ASN A 40 3.88 -9.70 7.50
N PHE A 41 2.81 -9.58 6.75
CA PHE A 41 1.62 -8.83 7.15
C PHE A 41 0.36 -9.49 6.59
N ASP A 42 -0.77 -9.22 7.24
CA ASP A 42 -2.08 -9.60 6.75
C ASP A 42 -2.75 -8.41 6.11
N SER A 43 -3.51 -8.64 5.04
CA SER A 43 -4.20 -7.56 4.33
C SER A 43 -5.60 -7.98 3.90
N ILE A 44 -6.45 -6.98 3.71
CA ILE A 44 -7.78 -7.14 3.15
C ILE A 44 -8.10 -5.92 2.30
N SER A 45 -8.77 -6.14 1.18
CA SER A 45 -9.26 -5.06 0.33
C SER A 45 -10.68 -4.69 0.71
N MET A 46 -10.95 -3.39 0.78
CA MET A 46 -12.24 -2.82 1.13
C MET A 46 -12.75 -1.93 0.00
N GLY A 47 -14.05 -1.92 -0.22
CA GLY A 47 -14.62 -1.06 -1.25
C GLY A 47 -16.12 -1.28 -1.44
N TYR A 48 -16.58 -1.03 -2.67
CA TYR A 48 -18.00 -1.08 -3.04
C TYR A 48 -18.17 -1.90 -4.32
N ASP A 49 -19.22 -2.69 -4.38
CA ASP A 49 -19.61 -3.43 -5.59
C ASP A 49 -18.46 -4.24 -6.21
N GLY A 50 -17.64 -4.86 -5.36
CA GLY A 50 -16.50 -5.66 -5.81
C GLY A 50 -15.28 -4.85 -6.25
N ASN A 51 -15.32 -3.53 -6.12
CA ASN A 51 -14.20 -2.65 -6.51
C ASN A 51 -13.44 -2.17 -5.28
N THR A 52 -12.13 -2.37 -5.28
CA THR A 52 -11.25 -1.94 -4.17
C THR A 52 -11.07 -0.44 -4.18
N VAL A 53 -11.36 0.20 -3.04
CA VAL A 53 -11.06 1.60 -2.78
C VAL A 53 -9.74 1.73 -2.02
N LEU A 54 -9.57 0.87 -1.01
CA LEU A 54 -8.37 0.86 -0.18
C LEU A 54 -8.07 -0.55 0.31
N ARG A 55 -6.85 -0.73 0.78
CA ARG A 55 -6.43 -1.95 1.47
C ARG A 55 -6.06 -1.60 2.90
N LEU A 56 -6.37 -2.50 3.82
CA LEU A 56 -5.95 -2.40 5.21
C LEU A 56 -4.89 -3.47 5.44
N ILE A 57 -3.79 -3.12 6.13
CA ILE A 57 -2.74 -4.08 6.45
C ILE A 57 -2.38 -4.01 7.93
N GLU A 58 -2.11 -5.18 8.49
CA GLU A 58 -1.63 -5.32 9.86
C GLU A 58 -0.34 -6.12 9.83
N SER A 59 0.71 -5.59 10.46
CA SER A 59 1.98 -6.32 10.58
C SER A 59 1.80 -7.56 11.45
N SER A 60 2.42 -8.67 11.03
CA SER A 60 2.40 -9.92 11.79
C SER A 60 3.54 -10.03 12.82
N ALA A 61 4.44 -9.04 12.86
CA ALA A 61 5.57 -9.01 13.79
C ALA A 61 6.02 -7.57 14.04
N ASP A 62 6.88 -7.38 15.04
CA ASP A 62 7.35 -6.03 15.44
C ASP A 62 8.48 -5.49 14.56
N ASP A 63 9.13 -6.33 13.77
CA ASP A 63 10.33 -6.00 13.01
C ASP A 63 10.10 -5.87 11.49
N THR A 64 8.86 -5.82 11.07
CA THR A 64 8.52 -5.65 9.64
C THR A 64 8.66 -4.21 9.20
N ALA A 65 8.72 -3.98 7.89
CA ALA A 65 8.71 -2.63 7.32
C ALA A 65 7.47 -1.84 7.75
N VAL A 66 6.31 -2.49 7.76
CA VAL A 66 5.04 -1.88 8.21
C VAL A 66 5.13 -1.47 9.68
N ALA A 67 5.59 -2.37 10.55
CA ALA A 67 5.73 -2.09 11.98
C ALA A 67 6.71 -0.95 12.24
N ARG A 68 7.83 -0.93 11.53
CA ARG A 68 8.84 0.15 11.67
C ARG A 68 8.28 1.51 11.27
N LEU A 69 7.52 1.55 10.17
CA LEU A 69 6.89 2.79 9.73
C LEU A 69 5.89 3.29 10.77
N MET A 70 5.05 2.41 11.30
CA MET A 70 4.07 2.76 12.32
C MET A 70 4.76 3.31 13.58
N LYS A 71 5.83 2.65 14.03
CA LYS A 71 6.62 3.14 15.18
C LYS A 71 7.17 4.54 14.94
N SER A 72 7.64 4.82 13.72
CA SER A 72 8.20 6.13 13.39
C SER A 72 7.16 7.25 13.37
N ARG A 73 5.88 6.92 13.17
CA ARG A 73 4.76 7.86 13.12
C ARG A 73 4.05 8.02 14.46
N ALA A 74 4.31 7.13 15.42
CA ALA A 74 3.58 7.11 16.67
C ALA A 74 3.78 8.42 17.47
N ASN A 75 2.71 8.97 17.99
CA ASN A 75 2.70 10.18 18.79
C ASN A 75 1.48 10.18 19.72
N GLU A 76 1.29 11.23 20.52
CA GLU A 76 0.18 11.25 21.50
C GLU A 76 -1.21 11.24 20.86
N PHE A 77 -1.34 11.76 19.64
CA PHE A 77 -2.62 11.79 18.92
C PHE A 77 -2.88 10.52 18.14
N ASN A 78 -1.83 9.80 17.79
CA ASN A 78 -1.89 8.57 17.00
C ASN A 78 -0.89 7.58 17.60
N PRO A 79 -1.20 7.03 18.77
CA PRO A 79 -0.22 6.24 19.53
C PRO A 79 0.25 4.96 18.83
N ASN A 80 -0.56 4.42 17.91
CA ASN A 80 -0.19 3.23 17.15
C ASN A 80 0.45 3.55 15.79
N GLY A 81 0.57 4.84 15.44
CA GLY A 81 1.18 5.26 14.19
C GLY A 81 0.44 4.81 12.94
N GLU A 82 -0.88 4.69 13.03
CA GLU A 82 -1.70 4.29 11.90
C GLU A 82 -1.71 5.34 10.79
N GLY A 83 -2.01 4.94 9.57
CA GLY A 83 -2.14 5.88 8.46
C GLY A 83 -1.72 5.28 7.13
N VAL A 84 -1.74 6.12 6.09
CA VAL A 84 -1.40 5.70 4.73
C VAL A 84 0.02 5.15 4.68
N TYR A 85 0.14 3.95 4.11
CA TYR A 85 1.41 3.26 3.93
C TYR A 85 1.87 3.29 2.48
N LEU A 86 0.96 3.06 1.53
CA LEU A 86 1.29 2.84 0.13
C LEU A 86 0.22 3.41 -0.78
N LEU A 87 0.63 4.04 -1.87
CA LEU A 87 -0.24 4.52 -2.94
C LEU A 87 -0.03 3.63 -4.17
N ALA A 88 -1.07 2.99 -4.65
CA ALA A 88 -0.99 2.11 -5.82
C ALA A 88 -1.48 2.82 -7.08
N PHE A 89 -0.66 2.78 -8.11
CA PHE A 89 -0.94 3.36 -9.42
C PHE A 89 -0.83 2.31 -10.50
N GLU A 90 -1.55 2.49 -11.59
CA GLU A 90 -1.41 1.70 -12.79
C GLU A 90 -0.85 2.54 -13.94
N ALA A 91 -0.18 1.87 -14.87
CA ALA A 91 0.40 2.51 -16.04
C ALA A 91 0.33 1.59 -17.25
N ASP A 92 0.17 2.19 -18.44
CA ASP A 92 0.21 1.46 -19.69
C ASP A 92 1.61 0.92 -19.99
N ASP A 93 2.62 1.72 -19.66
CA ASP A 93 4.03 1.41 -19.93
C ASP A 93 4.84 1.59 -18.63
N THR A 94 4.86 0.52 -17.82
CA THR A 94 5.60 0.54 -16.55
C THR A 94 7.10 0.71 -16.77
N GLU A 95 7.68 0.08 -17.80
CA GLU A 95 9.10 0.17 -18.05
C GLU A 95 9.52 1.58 -18.49
N GLY A 96 8.69 2.25 -19.30
CA GLY A 96 8.94 3.63 -19.69
C GLY A 96 8.96 4.57 -18.50
N ILE A 97 8.05 4.37 -17.55
CA ILE A 97 8.02 5.16 -16.32
C ILE A 97 9.24 4.86 -15.46
N ALA A 98 9.60 3.58 -15.29
CA ALA A 98 10.77 3.20 -14.53
C ALA A 98 12.05 3.85 -15.10
N GLN A 99 12.22 3.81 -16.41
CA GLN A 99 13.37 4.43 -17.08
C GLN A 99 13.39 5.94 -16.88
N ARG A 100 12.24 6.59 -16.96
CA ARG A 100 12.16 8.03 -16.73
C ARG A 100 12.56 8.39 -15.30
N ILE A 101 12.09 7.64 -14.32
CA ILE A 101 12.46 7.87 -12.91
C ILE A 101 13.97 7.73 -12.74
N GLU A 102 14.54 6.63 -13.22
CA GLU A 102 15.98 6.36 -13.07
C GLU A 102 16.83 7.37 -13.82
N SER A 103 16.42 7.76 -15.04
CA SER A 103 17.14 8.77 -15.84
C SER A 103 17.17 10.14 -15.19
N ASN A 104 16.23 10.42 -14.31
CA ASN A 104 16.15 11.70 -13.59
C ASN A 104 16.66 11.61 -12.14
N GLY A 105 17.40 10.55 -11.82
CA GLY A 105 18.02 10.39 -10.50
C GLY A 105 17.13 9.79 -9.43
N GLY A 106 15.93 9.36 -9.79
CA GLY A 106 15.03 8.68 -8.86
C GLY A 106 15.44 7.22 -8.63
N ARG A 107 15.01 6.66 -7.52
CA ARG A 107 15.33 5.29 -7.12
C ARG A 107 14.08 4.45 -7.11
N ILE A 108 14.20 3.24 -7.67
CA ILE A 108 13.10 2.26 -7.68
C ILE A 108 13.60 0.92 -7.17
N THR A 109 12.66 0.09 -6.73
CA THR A 109 12.91 -1.31 -6.38
C THR A 109 12.04 -2.18 -7.28
N ARG A 110 12.68 -2.99 -8.12
CA ARG A 110 11.98 -3.89 -9.02
C ARG A 110 11.65 -5.19 -8.29
N LEU A 111 10.50 -5.77 -8.62
CA LEU A 111 10.10 -7.08 -8.09
C LEU A 111 10.50 -8.17 -9.09
N PRO A 112 11.23 -9.20 -8.64
CA PRO A 112 11.67 -10.29 -9.52
C PRO A 112 10.48 -10.96 -10.24
N GLY A 113 10.60 -11.10 -11.56
CA GLY A 113 9.59 -11.75 -12.38
C GLY A 113 8.29 -10.99 -12.57
N ARG A 114 8.23 -9.73 -12.16
CA ARG A 114 7.04 -8.88 -12.27
C ARG A 114 7.37 -7.57 -12.97
N LYS A 115 6.35 -6.95 -13.54
CA LYS A 115 6.45 -5.60 -14.12
C LYS A 115 6.22 -4.49 -13.08
N ASN A 116 5.74 -4.87 -11.90
CA ASN A 116 5.55 -3.94 -10.79
C ASN A 116 6.88 -3.45 -10.26
N PHE A 117 6.89 -2.24 -9.75
CA PHE A 117 8.04 -1.71 -9.01
C PHE A 117 7.58 -0.72 -7.97
N PHE A 118 8.44 -0.51 -6.96
CA PHE A 118 8.20 0.51 -5.94
C PHE A 118 9.11 1.70 -6.18
N VAL A 119 8.58 2.90 -5.98
CA VAL A 119 9.37 4.14 -5.98
C VAL A 119 9.90 4.36 -4.57
N HIS A 120 11.21 4.53 -4.44
CA HIS A 120 11.82 4.75 -3.12
C HIS A 120 11.25 6.02 -2.49
N PRO A 121 10.84 5.99 -1.21
CA PRO A 121 10.16 7.13 -0.58
C PRO A 121 10.90 8.45 -0.67
N THR A 122 12.22 8.44 -0.61
CA THR A 122 13.02 9.67 -0.72
C THR A 122 12.90 10.32 -2.11
N SER A 123 12.60 9.54 -3.15
CA SER A 123 12.43 10.06 -4.51
C SER A 123 11.07 10.71 -4.72
N SER A 124 10.07 10.30 -3.98
CA SER A 124 8.67 10.76 -4.15
C SER A 124 8.16 11.59 -2.97
N ASN A 125 9.08 12.25 -2.26
CA ASN A 125 8.73 13.11 -1.11
C ASN A 125 7.92 12.34 -0.05
N PHE A 126 8.29 11.07 0.16
CA PHE A 126 7.66 10.15 1.11
C PHE A 126 6.22 9.74 0.79
N GLY A 127 5.78 9.95 -0.46
CA GLY A 127 4.61 9.26 -0.99
C GLY A 127 5.07 7.90 -1.51
N PHE A 128 5.05 6.86 -0.67
CA PHE A 128 5.51 5.53 -1.08
C PHE A 128 4.56 4.97 -2.13
N MET A 129 5.08 4.67 -3.31
CA MET A 129 4.26 4.31 -4.48
C MET A 129 4.63 2.94 -5.02
N GLU A 130 3.61 2.19 -5.37
CA GLU A 130 3.73 0.99 -6.21
C GLU A 130 3.17 1.32 -7.58
N ILE A 131 3.92 0.99 -8.63
CA ILE A 131 3.48 1.17 -10.02
C ILE A 131 3.25 -0.21 -10.62
N MET A 132 2.05 -0.44 -11.14
CA MET A 132 1.60 -1.72 -11.65
C MET A 132 1.19 -1.59 -13.12
N PRO A 133 1.32 -2.67 -13.92
CA PRO A 133 0.78 -2.65 -15.28
C PRO A 133 -0.75 -2.65 -15.22
N LYS A 134 -1.39 -1.98 -16.18
CA LYS A 134 -2.83 -2.10 -16.34
C LYS A 134 -3.20 -3.53 -16.69
N PRO A 135 -4.35 -4.04 -16.20
CA PRO A 135 -4.88 -5.33 -16.60
C PRO A 135 -5.08 -5.32 -18.13
N GLY A 136 -4.53 -6.31 -18.78
CA GLY A 136 -4.44 -6.36 -20.22
C GLY A 136 -5.61 -6.75 -20.99
#